data_8269ceb942c7d78522533b88dd1c0ff2
#
_entry.id   8269ceb942c7d78522533b88dd1c0ff2
#
_cell.length_a   1.000
_cell.length_b   1.000
_cell.length_c   1.000
_cell.angle_alpha   90.00
_cell.angle_beta   90.00
_cell.angle_gamma   90.00
#
_symmetry.space_group_name_H-M   'P 1'
#
loop_
_entity.id
_entity.type
_entity.pdbx_description
1 polymer ?
#
loop_
_entity_poly.entity_id
_entity_poly.type
_entity_poly.pdbx_seq_one_letter_code
_entity_poly.pdbx_strand_id
1 'polypeptide(L)'
;MLRKRDLPTIAKLDIEFDIDKIKHYIDSLDQGGWGDVYESNEGITNFANADFIRGLEYNDFKEYPCQYLRPEYWEEMKNPSLDLGKSKTEVYKNKHERTNKLSPVGNEHMWDYDMSHYRGSYIQRHITENFKAESCRTRIHWLPKGKQIQPHIDYDASYAVRIVVPISGTDNVINAFWPKNQREEYNLKADGSAYFINIGYKHAVEHNGSEDRIALLFTLKSQEDVENYAIRKET
;
A
#
# COMPACT_ATOMS: atom_id res chain seq x y z
N MET A 1 2.95 0.90 21.63
CA MET A 1 2.88 0.60 20.18
C MET A 1 2.03 -0.64 20.00
N LEU A 2 0.93 -0.50 19.30
CA LEU A 2 -0.01 -1.58 19.00
C LEU A 2 0.58 -2.54 17.97
N ARG A 3 0.30 -3.83 18.13
CA ARG A 3 0.66 -4.86 17.15
C ARG A 3 -0.58 -5.29 16.36
N LYS A 4 -0.41 -6.04 15.30
CA LYS A 4 -1.51 -6.54 14.46
C LYS A 4 -2.66 -7.17 15.27
N ARG A 5 -2.36 -7.85 16.38
CA ARG A 5 -3.37 -8.51 17.24
C ARG A 5 -4.16 -7.53 18.14
N ASP A 6 -3.67 -6.33 18.27
CA ASP A 6 -4.26 -5.28 19.11
C ASP A 6 -5.17 -4.34 18.29
N LEU A 7 -5.19 -4.53 16.97
CA LEU A 7 -5.97 -3.79 15.99
C LEU A 7 -6.94 -4.71 15.23
N PRO A 8 -8.08 -4.20 14.76
CA PRO A 8 -8.99 -4.98 13.93
C PRO A 8 -8.34 -5.38 12.60
N THR A 9 -8.93 -6.33 11.92
CA THR A 9 -8.50 -6.74 10.58
C THR A 9 -8.69 -5.60 9.57
N ILE A 10 -9.84 -4.91 9.66
CA ILE A 10 -10.18 -3.70 8.91
C ILE A 10 -10.90 -2.72 9.84
N ALA A 11 -10.68 -1.44 9.63
CA ALA A 11 -11.48 -0.37 10.21
C ALA A 11 -11.78 0.70 9.15
N LYS A 12 -13.04 1.10 9.04
CA LYS A 12 -13.43 2.31 8.31
C LYS A 12 -13.03 3.50 9.18
N LEU A 13 -12.28 4.45 8.62
CA LEU A 13 -11.85 5.66 9.31
C LEU A 13 -12.91 6.77 9.14
N ASP A 14 -12.91 7.73 10.06
CA ASP A 14 -13.78 8.91 9.99
C ASP A 14 -13.20 9.99 9.05
N ILE A 15 -12.68 9.53 7.92
CA ILE A 15 -12.07 10.37 6.87
C ILE A 15 -12.64 9.94 5.53
N GLU A 16 -13.17 10.91 4.79
CA GLU A 16 -13.75 10.67 3.47
C GLU A 16 -12.99 11.44 2.39
N PHE A 17 -12.76 10.81 1.27
CA PHE A 17 -12.13 11.38 0.09
C PHE A 17 -13.18 11.72 -0.97
N ASP A 18 -12.96 12.82 -1.66
CA ASP A 18 -13.73 13.18 -2.86
C ASP A 18 -13.25 12.32 -4.05
N ILE A 19 -14.04 11.30 -4.37
CA ILE A 19 -13.71 10.32 -5.42
C ILE A 19 -13.60 10.98 -6.80
N ASP A 20 -14.40 11.99 -7.09
CA ASP A 20 -14.38 12.64 -8.40
C ASP A 20 -13.08 13.44 -8.58
N LYS A 21 -12.58 14.07 -7.52
CA LYS A 21 -11.27 14.73 -7.56
C LYS A 21 -10.13 13.74 -7.72
N ILE A 22 -10.22 12.54 -7.12
CA ILE A 22 -9.21 11.50 -7.32
C ILE A 22 -9.27 10.98 -8.76
N LYS A 23 -10.46 10.72 -9.31
CA LYS A 23 -10.62 10.31 -10.71
C LYS A 23 -10.03 11.34 -11.66
N HIS A 24 -10.37 12.62 -11.46
CA HIS A 24 -9.82 13.71 -12.27
C HIS A 24 -8.28 13.76 -12.19
N TYR A 25 -7.71 13.53 -11.01
CA TYR A 25 -6.25 13.43 -10.87
C TYR A 25 -5.69 12.24 -11.66
N ILE A 26 -6.32 11.06 -11.57
CA ILE A 26 -5.89 9.86 -12.32
C ILE A 26 -5.98 10.11 -13.84
N ASP A 27 -7.04 10.74 -14.31
CA ASP A 27 -7.22 11.07 -15.73
C ASP A 27 -6.17 12.05 -16.25
N SER A 28 -5.58 12.85 -15.36
CA SER A 28 -4.51 13.80 -15.70
C SER A 28 -3.12 13.16 -15.75
N LEU A 29 -2.97 11.91 -15.29
CA LEU A 29 -1.70 11.22 -15.26
C LEU A 29 -1.27 10.77 -16.67
N ASP A 30 0.04 10.77 -16.91
CA ASP A 30 0.58 10.18 -18.12
C ASP A 30 0.30 8.67 -18.15
N GLN A 31 -0.44 8.23 -19.16
CA GLN A 31 -0.83 6.82 -19.29
C GLN A 31 0.38 5.89 -19.49
N GLY A 32 1.50 6.39 -19.97
CA GLY A 32 2.75 5.65 -20.07
C GLY A 32 3.40 5.35 -18.70
N GLY A 33 2.99 6.06 -17.65
CA GLY A 33 3.46 5.84 -16.28
C GLY A 33 2.83 4.64 -15.57
N TRP A 34 1.79 4.06 -16.14
CA TRP A 34 1.22 2.80 -15.66
C TRP A 34 2.07 1.63 -16.14
N GLY A 35 2.58 0.86 -15.24
CA GLY A 35 3.36 -0.29 -15.68
C GLY A 35 3.83 -1.19 -14.57
N ASP A 36 4.24 -2.35 -14.98
CA ASP A 36 4.96 -3.30 -14.15
C ASP A 36 6.38 -2.78 -13.90
N VAL A 37 6.93 -2.13 -14.88
CA VAL A 37 8.17 -1.35 -14.80
C VAL A 37 7.83 0.03 -15.29
N TYR A 38 7.97 1.03 -14.46
CA TYR A 38 8.00 2.36 -15.00
C TYR A 38 9.36 2.98 -14.74
N GLU A 39 9.88 3.48 -15.81
CA GLU A 39 10.87 4.51 -15.72
C GLU A 39 10.10 5.81 -15.66
N SER A 40 10.16 6.50 -14.55
CA SER A 40 9.73 7.87 -14.54
C SER A 40 10.70 8.70 -15.37
N ASN A 41 10.28 9.88 -15.81
CA ASN A 41 11.19 10.88 -16.39
C ASN A 41 12.35 11.26 -15.46
N GLU A 42 12.32 10.83 -14.22
CA GLU A 42 13.34 10.99 -13.20
C GLU A 42 14.30 9.77 -13.12
N GLY A 43 14.16 8.80 -14.01
CA GLY A 43 15.04 7.62 -14.08
C GLY A 43 14.76 6.56 -13.00
N ILE A 44 13.59 6.60 -12.40
CA ILE A 44 13.21 5.72 -11.29
C ILE A 44 12.51 4.49 -11.84
N THR A 45 13.00 3.31 -11.49
CA THR A 45 12.36 2.05 -11.84
C THR A 45 11.36 1.65 -10.76
N ASN A 46 10.17 1.18 -11.17
CA ASN A 46 9.20 0.67 -10.22
C ASN A 46 9.77 -0.54 -9.47
N PHE A 47 9.79 -0.41 -8.16
CA PHE A 47 10.19 -1.47 -7.25
C PHE A 47 9.37 -2.75 -7.41
N ALA A 48 8.13 -2.66 -7.88
CA ALA A 48 7.26 -3.82 -8.10
C ALA A 48 7.86 -4.87 -9.03
N ASN A 49 8.82 -4.51 -9.87
CA ASN A 49 9.43 -5.41 -10.85
C ASN A 49 10.90 -5.71 -10.62
N ALA A 50 11.45 -5.28 -9.50
CA ALA A 50 12.73 -5.85 -9.10
C ALA A 50 12.58 -7.37 -8.96
N ASP A 51 13.67 -8.11 -9.24
CA ASP A 51 13.73 -9.58 -9.11
C ASP A 51 13.21 -10.13 -7.79
N PHE A 52 13.15 -9.30 -6.78
CA PHE A 52 12.50 -9.53 -5.50
C PHE A 52 11.02 -9.92 -5.64
N ILE A 53 10.34 -9.39 -6.65
CA ILE A 53 8.93 -9.64 -6.91
C ILE A 53 8.75 -10.71 -8.00
N ARG A 54 9.79 -11.17 -8.66
CA ARG A 54 9.69 -12.35 -9.56
C ARG A 54 9.16 -13.60 -8.84
N GLY A 55 9.34 -13.70 -7.53
CA GLY A 55 8.63 -14.68 -6.70
C GLY A 55 7.15 -14.34 -6.45
N LEU A 56 6.66 -13.23 -6.98
CA LEU A 56 5.27 -12.79 -6.99
C LEU A 56 4.70 -12.77 -8.42
N GLU A 57 5.13 -13.71 -9.24
CA GLU A 57 4.63 -13.95 -10.63
C GLU A 57 3.10 -14.06 -10.74
N TYR A 58 2.41 -13.92 -9.61
CA TYR A 58 0.97 -14.04 -9.48
C TYR A 58 0.24 -12.70 -9.31
N ASN A 59 0.94 -11.59 -9.17
CA ASN A 59 0.30 -10.30 -8.99
C ASN A 59 0.21 -9.57 -10.34
N ASP A 60 -0.94 -9.69 -10.95
CA ASP A 60 -1.26 -9.04 -12.23
C ASP A 60 -1.76 -7.60 -12.05
N PHE A 61 -1.27 -6.89 -11.05
CA PHE A 61 -1.65 -5.50 -10.80
C PHE A 61 -0.61 -4.51 -11.32
N LYS A 62 -1.04 -3.28 -11.52
CA LYS A 62 -0.17 -2.14 -11.86
C LYS A 62 -0.23 -1.08 -10.78
N GLU A 63 0.84 -0.34 -10.62
CA GLU A 63 0.90 0.79 -9.70
C GLU A 63 1.32 2.06 -10.44
N TYR A 64 0.80 3.20 -9.99
CA TYR A 64 1.28 4.52 -10.38
C TYR A 64 1.75 5.23 -9.10
N PRO A 65 3.04 5.52 -8.92
CA PRO A 65 3.55 6.08 -7.69
C PRO A 65 3.21 7.56 -7.57
N CYS A 66 2.69 7.94 -6.43
CA CYS A 66 2.55 9.33 -5.99
C CYS A 66 3.74 9.72 -5.12
N GLN A 67 4.20 8.78 -4.27
CA GLN A 67 5.43 8.92 -3.50
C GLN A 67 6.38 7.78 -3.85
N TYR A 68 7.66 8.09 -3.89
CA TYR A 68 8.72 7.19 -4.29
C TYR A 68 9.88 7.17 -3.29
N LEU A 69 10.84 6.28 -3.52
CA LEU A 69 12.07 6.22 -2.74
C LEU A 69 12.80 7.57 -2.81
N ARG A 70 13.40 7.99 -1.72
CA ARG A 70 14.18 9.23 -1.67
C ARG A 70 15.32 9.22 -2.68
N PRO A 71 15.58 10.35 -3.37
CA PRO A 71 16.56 10.42 -4.46
C PRO A 71 17.97 9.95 -4.09
N GLU A 72 18.40 10.20 -2.86
CA GLU A 72 19.71 9.77 -2.37
C GLU A 72 19.95 8.26 -2.38
N TYR A 73 18.86 7.46 -2.50
CA TYR A 73 18.90 6.00 -2.52
C TYR A 73 18.62 5.39 -3.90
N TRP A 74 18.43 6.19 -4.96
CA TRP A 74 18.07 5.66 -6.28
C TRP A 74 19.14 4.77 -6.89
N GLU A 75 20.43 5.03 -6.60
CA GLU A 75 21.51 4.18 -7.07
C GLU A 75 21.45 2.78 -6.46
N GLU A 76 20.96 2.65 -5.23
CA GLU A 76 20.77 1.34 -4.60
C GLU A 76 19.69 0.51 -5.30
N MET A 77 18.66 1.15 -5.85
CA MET A 77 17.64 0.46 -6.62
C MET A 77 18.16 -0.12 -7.95
N LYS A 78 19.14 0.54 -8.56
CA LYS A 78 19.77 0.06 -9.81
C LYS A 78 20.60 -1.19 -9.57
N ASN A 79 20.95 -1.49 -8.34
CA ASN A 79 21.74 -2.65 -7.97
C ASN A 79 20.97 -3.56 -7.00
N PRO A 80 19.98 -4.33 -7.50
CA PRO A 80 19.06 -5.11 -6.70
C PRO A 80 19.72 -6.26 -5.91
N SER A 81 21.05 -6.42 -6.02
CA SER A 81 21.76 -7.55 -5.41
C SER A 81 21.92 -7.47 -3.90
N LEU A 82 21.67 -6.32 -3.26
CA LEU A 82 22.10 -6.12 -1.89
C LEU A 82 21.12 -6.62 -0.82
N ASP A 83 19.82 -6.49 -1.02
CA ASP A 83 18.82 -6.94 -0.03
C ASP A 83 17.62 -7.67 -0.62
N LEU A 84 17.42 -7.57 -1.91
CA LEU A 84 16.29 -8.18 -2.61
C LEU A 84 16.43 -9.71 -2.72
N GLY A 85 17.62 -10.25 -2.52
CA GLY A 85 17.89 -11.70 -2.48
C GLY A 85 17.55 -12.37 -1.14
N LYS A 86 17.21 -11.60 -0.11
CA LYS A 86 16.78 -12.21 1.14
C LYS A 86 15.35 -12.69 1.01
N SER A 87 15.10 -13.94 1.36
CA SER A 87 13.75 -14.47 1.37
C SER A 87 12.82 -13.58 2.22
N LYS A 88 11.54 -13.49 1.84
CA LYS A 88 10.54 -12.81 2.71
C LYS A 88 10.67 -13.26 4.16
N THR A 89 11.03 -14.51 4.40
CA THR A 89 11.25 -15.07 5.73
C THR A 89 12.39 -14.39 6.49
N GLU A 90 13.46 -14.00 5.82
CA GLU A 90 14.58 -13.29 6.46
C GLU A 90 14.26 -11.83 6.73
N VAL A 91 13.60 -11.16 5.78
CA VAL A 91 13.03 -9.83 6.00
C VAL A 91 12.03 -9.88 7.16
N TYR A 92 11.22 -10.94 7.25
CA TYR A 92 10.23 -11.12 8.30
C TYR A 92 10.82 -11.53 9.66
N LYS A 93 11.88 -12.30 9.71
CA LYS A 93 12.57 -12.61 10.98
C LYS A 93 13.16 -11.35 11.62
N ASN A 94 13.60 -10.41 10.82
CA ASN A 94 14.15 -9.13 11.28
C ASN A 94 13.08 -8.06 11.55
N LYS A 95 11.80 -8.34 11.35
CA LYS A 95 10.67 -7.42 11.57
C LYS A 95 10.63 -6.76 12.95
N HIS A 96 11.04 -7.47 13.96
CA HIS A 96 11.05 -6.96 15.34
C HIS A 96 12.32 -6.21 15.69
N GLU A 97 13.34 -6.31 14.86
CA GLU A 97 14.62 -5.67 15.07
C GLU A 97 14.78 -4.32 14.37
N ARG A 98 13.68 -3.84 13.78
CA ARG A 98 13.49 -2.47 13.33
C ARG A 98 14.07 -2.07 11.98
N THR A 99 13.39 -1.04 11.50
CA THR A 99 13.66 -0.18 10.36
C THR A 99 15.13 0.17 10.13
N ASN A 100 15.96 0.23 11.18
CA ASN A 100 17.38 0.58 11.08
C ASN A 100 18.25 -0.51 10.43
N LYS A 101 17.72 -1.73 10.26
CA LYS A 101 18.43 -2.85 9.60
C LYS A 101 17.90 -3.15 8.19
N LEU A 102 16.83 -2.49 7.79
CA LEU A 102 16.36 -2.56 6.41
C LEU A 102 17.22 -1.65 5.55
N SER A 103 17.56 -2.09 4.35
CA SER A 103 18.10 -1.16 3.37
C SER A 103 17.07 -0.07 3.08
N PRO A 104 17.49 1.12 2.62
CA PRO A 104 16.55 2.16 2.23
C PRO A 104 15.47 1.67 1.26
N VAL A 105 15.82 0.81 0.31
CA VAL A 105 14.89 0.19 -0.63
C VAL A 105 13.86 -0.71 0.06
N GLY A 106 14.28 -1.50 1.06
CA GLY A 106 13.42 -2.37 1.85
C GLY A 106 12.64 -1.64 2.95
N ASN A 107 13.00 -0.41 3.24
CA ASN A 107 12.37 0.41 4.27
C ASN A 107 11.26 1.27 3.68
N GLU A 108 10.01 0.85 3.82
CA GLU A 108 8.86 1.57 3.26
C GLU A 108 8.77 3.04 3.71
N HIS A 109 9.29 3.40 4.88
CA HIS A 109 9.32 4.77 5.38
C HIS A 109 10.25 5.71 4.59
N MET A 110 11.17 5.16 3.78
CA MET A 110 12.03 5.93 2.89
C MET A 110 11.39 6.24 1.53
N TRP A 111 10.17 5.75 1.31
CA TRP A 111 9.39 5.99 0.10
C TRP A 111 8.44 7.17 0.28
N ASP A 112 8.97 8.29 0.71
CA ASP A 112 8.24 9.51 1.04
C ASP A 112 8.62 10.72 0.17
N TYR A 113 9.37 10.49 -0.92
CA TYR A 113 9.66 11.53 -1.90
C TYR A 113 8.45 11.76 -2.80
N ASP A 114 7.88 12.96 -2.74
CA ASP A 114 6.72 13.33 -3.54
C ASP A 114 7.10 13.53 -5.01
N MET A 115 6.46 12.76 -5.89
CA MET A 115 6.59 12.90 -7.33
C MET A 115 6.01 14.24 -7.80
N SER A 116 6.53 14.78 -8.90
CA SER A 116 6.15 16.11 -9.40
C SER A 116 4.65 16.28 -9.63
N HIS A 117 3.99 15.26 -10.22
CA HIS A 117 2.54 15.25 -10.45
C HIS A 117 1.71 15.15 -9.16
N TYR A 118 2.29 14.63 -8.08
CA TYR A 118 1.61 14.46 -6.78
C TYR A 118 1.69 15.73 -5.93
N ARG A 119 2.77 16.50 -6.04
CA ARG A 119 2.99 17.74 -5.28
C ARG A 119 1.86 18.74 -5.53
N GLY A 120 1.21 19.18 -4.46
CA GLY A 120 0.09 20.12 -4.53
C GLY A 120 -1.19 19.54 -5.12
N SER A 121 -1.26 18.23 -5.39
CA SER A 121 -2.50 17.56 -5.81
C SER A 121 -3.55 17.58 -4.70
N TYR A 122 -4.80 17.31 -5.07
CA TYR A 122 -5.87 17.08 -4.10
C TYR A 122 -5.50 15.98 -3.11
N ILE A 123 -4.96 14.86 -3.59
CA ILE A 123 -4.64 13.69 -2.76
C ILE A 123 -3.59 14.05 -1.71
N GLN A 124 -2.49 14.71 -2.11
CA GLN A 124 -1.44 15.12 -1.17
C GLN A 124 -2.00 16.03 -0.07
N ARG A 125 -2.69 17.10 -0.47
CA ARG A 125 -3.27 18.05 0.50
C ARG A 125 -4.25 17.35 1.44
N HIS A 126 -5.15 16.54 0.90
CA HIS A 126 -6.17 15.86 1.69
C HIS A 126 -5.56 14.89 2.72
N ILE A 127 -4.53 14.13 2.33
CA ILE A 127 -3.80 13.27 3.28
C ILE A 127 -3.12 14.12 4.35
N THR A 128 -2.38 15.16 3.97
CA THR A 128 -1.64 16.02 4.93
C THR A 128 -2.55 16.74 5.91
N GLU A 129 -3.75 17.14 5.48
CA GLU A 129 -4.69 17.89 6.31
C GLU A 129 -5.51 17.03 7.26
N ASN A 130 -5.75 15.75 6.91
CA ASN A 130 -6.68 14.90 7.66
C ASN A 130 -6.00 13.76 8.44
N PHE A 131 -4.75 13.42 8.15
CA PHE A 131 -4.00 12.42 8.91
C PHE A 131 -2.93 13.08 9.79
N LYS A 132 -2.76 12.56 11.00
CA LYS A 132 -1.75 13.02 11.96
C LYS A 132 -0.38 12.49 11.62
N ALA A 133 -0.34 11.23 11.16
CA ALA A 133 0.89 10.56 10.79
C ALA A 133 1.32 10.94 9.38
N GLU A 134 2.62 11.10 9.18
CA GLU A 134 3.19 11.29 7.84
C GLU A 134 2.90 10.08 6.95
N SER A 135 2.51 10.35 5.70
CA SER A 135 2.34 9.30 4.69
C SER A 135 3.65 8.97 3.98
N CYS A 136 3.75 7.74 3.52
CA CYS A 136 4.79 7.30 2.62
C CYS A 136 4.21 6.24 1.66
N ARG A 137 4.92 6.00 0.56
CA ARG A 137 4.54 5.03 -0.47
C ARG A 137 3.08 5.19 -0.93
N THR A 138 2.65 6.43 -1.11
CA THR A 138 1.34 6.74 -1.71
C THR A 138 1.37 6.37 -3.18
N ARG A 139 0.34 5.64 -3.64
CA ARG A 139 0.24 5.17 -5.02
C ARG A 139 -1.19 4.89 -5.43
N ILE A 140 -1.47 5.00 -6.72
CA ILE A 140 -2.69 4.46 -7.32
C ILE A 140 -2.42 3.01 -7.71
N HIS A 141 -3.31 2.14 -7.33
CA HIS A 141 -3.22 0.70 -7.60
C HIS A 141 -4.34 0.31 -8.57
N TRP A 142 -3.98 -0.37 -9.62
CA TRP A 142 -4.90 -0.88 -10.64
C TRP A 142 -4.81 -2.40 -10.70
N LEU A 143 -5.90 -3.06 -10.39
CA LEU A 143 -6.06 -4.51 -10.52
C LEU A 143 -7.07 -4.79 -11.63
N PRO A 144 -6.63 -5.31 -12.79
CA PRO A 144 -7.52 -5.64 -13.88
C PRO A 144 -8.60 -6.64 -13.48
N LYS A 145 -9.74 -6.59 -14.14
CA LYS A 145 -10.85 -7.54 -13.91
C LYS A 145 -10.40 -9.00 -14.05
N GLY A 146 -10.87 -9.85 -13.17
CA GLY A 146 -10.55 -11.27 -13.16
C GLY A 146 -9.13 -11.60 -12.66
N LYS A 147 -8.36 -10.57 -12.24
CA LYS A 147 -7.02 -10.75 -11.67
C LYS A 147 -7.08 -10.78 -10.14
N GLN A 148 -6.01 -11.24 -9.52
CA GLN A 148 -5.98 -11.45 -8.07
C GLN A 148 -4.66 -10.97 -7.50
N ILE A 149 -4.69 -10.52 -6.25
CA ILE A 149 -3.49 -10.41 -5.43
C ILE A 149 -3.42 -11.66 -4.57
N GLN A 150 -2.40 -12.47 -4.81
CA GLN A 150 -2.24 -13.75 -4.14
C GLN A 150 -2.04 -13.59 -2.62
N PRO A 151 -2.44 -14.61 -1.83
CA PRO A 151 -2.28 -14.56 -0.39
C PRO A 151 -0.83 -14.35 0.06
N HIS A 152 -0.58 -13.25 0.75
CA HIS A 152 0.73 -12.87 1.27
C HIS A 152 0.61 -12.19 2.64
N ILE A 153 1.73 -11.86 3.24
CA ILE A 153 1.83 -11.11 4.48
C ILE A 153 2.82 -9.98 4.24
N ASP A 154 2.44 -8.77 4.60
CA ASP A 154 3.31 -7.60 4.57
C ASP A 154 3.85 -7.26 5.96
N TYR A 155 4.00 -5.97 6.28
CA TYR A 155 4.52 -5.51 7.56
C TYR A 155 3.49 -5.57 8.67
N ASP A 156 3.96 -5.74 9.91
CA ASP A 156 3.11 -5.58 11.10
C ASP A 156 2.68 -4.12 11.24
N ALA A 157 1.46 -3.89 11.74
CA ALA A 157 0.91 -2.55 11.94
C ALA A 157 1.74 -1.68 12.89
N SER A 158 2.63 -2.28 13.71
CA SER A 158 3.58 -1.54 14.52
C SER A 158 4.70 -0.86 13.70
N TYR A 159 4.84 -1.24 12.44
CA TYR A 159 5.80 -0.63 11.52
C TYR A 159 5.12 0.16 10.42
N ALA A 160 4.08 -0.37 9.79
CA ALA A 160 3.43 0.23 8.65
C ALA A 160 1.91 0.14 8.77
N VAL A 161 1.24 1.27 8.83
CA VAL A 161 -0.22 1.38 8.87
C VAL A 161 -0.72 1.59 7.45
N ARG A 162 -1.34 0.58 6.85
CA ARG A 162 -1.81 0.63 5.48
C ARG A 162 -3.22 1.19 5.39
N ILE A 163 -3.39 2.23 4.56
CA ILE A 163 -4.68 2.81 4.24
C ILE A 163 -5.03 2.52 2.79
N VAL A 164 -6.31 2.20 2.56
CA VAL A 164 -6.88 1.94 1.24
C VAL A 164 -8.14 2.80 1.08
N VAL A 165 -8.21 3.51 -0.04
CA VAL A 165 -9.41 4.21 -0.48
C VAL A 165 -9.81 3.61 -1.84
N PRO A 166 -10.87 2.77 -1.88
CA PRO A 166 -11.37 2.24 -3.14
C PRO A 166 -11.97 3.37 -4.00
N ILE A 167 -11.67 3.36 -5.31
CA ILE A 167 -12.06 4.44 -6.23
C ILE A 167 -13.08 3.93 -7.26
N SER A 168 -12.89 2.72 -7.78
CA SER A 168 -13.81 2.10 -8.75
C SER A 168 -13.65 0.58 -8.77
N GLY A 169 -14.56 -0.11 -9.48
CA GLY A 169 -14.49 -1.54 -9.73
C GLY A 169 -14.54 -2.39 -8.46
N THR A 170 -15.37 -2.01 -7.48
CA THR A 170 -15.45 -2.71 -6.19
C THR A 170 -16.49 -3.81 -6.13
N ASP A 171 -17.31 -3.98 -7.19
CA ASP A 171 -18.31 -5.04 -7.26
C ASP A 171 -17.63 -6.40 -7.36
N ASN A 172 -18.08 -7.34 -6.52
CA ASN A 172 -17.51 -8.70 -6.42
C ASN A 172 -15.99 -8.71 -6.17
N VAL A 173 -15.48 -7.72 -5.45
CA VAL A 173 -14.10 -7.69 -4.96
C VAL A 173 -14.08 -8.08 -3.48
N ILE A 174 -13.38 -9.16 -3.17
CA ILE A 174 -13.23 -9.68 -1.83
C ILE A 174 -11.82 -9.36 -1.35
N ASN A 175 -11.70 -8.59 -0.26
CA ASN A 175 -10.47 -8.46 0.49
C ASN A 175 -10.48 -9.54 1.57
N ALA A 176 -9.74 -10.61 1.37
CA ALA A 176 -9.69 -11.76 2.26
C ALA A 176 -8.51 -11.63 3.24
N PHE A 177 -8.75 -11.95 4.50
CA PHE A 177 -7.75 -11.96 5.57
C PHE A 177 -7.83 -13.25 6.37
N TRP A 178 -6.72 -13.63 7.01
CA TRP A 178 -6.66 -14.84 7.84
C TRP A 178 -6.13 -14.53 9.25
N PRO A 179 -6.82 -13.74 10.09
CA PRO A 179 -6.47 -13.62 11.50
C PRO A 179 -6.67 -14.98 12.20
N LYS A 180 -5.68 -15.39 12.98
CA LYS A 180 -5.69 -16.68 13.70
C LYS A 180 -6.01 -17.90 12.79
N ASN A 181 -5.64 -17.84 11.50
CA ASN A 181 -5.93 -18.84 10.47
C ASN A 181 -7.43 -19.00 10.12
N GLN A 182 -8.27 -18.08 10.54
CA GLN A 182 -9.68 -18.05 10.13
C GLN A 182 -9.83 -17.03 9.00
N ARG A 183 -10.56 -17.41 7.94
CA ARG A 183 -10.79 -16.53 6.81
C ARG A 183 -11.90 -15.54 7.15
N GLU A 184 -11.59 -14.26 6.97
CA GLU A 184 -12.54 -13.15 7.01
C GLU A 184 -12.58 -12.50 5.63
N GLU A 185 -13.76 -12.06 5.19
CA GLU A 185 -14.00 -11.48 3.87
C GLU A 185 -14.63 -10.09 4.00
N TYR A 186 -14.12 -9.15 3.24
CA TYR A 186 -14.60 -7.77 3.27
C TYR A 186 -14.75 -7.23 1.85
N ASN A 187 -15.88 -6.57 1.58
CA ASN A 187 -16.09 -5.78 0.37
C ASN A 187 -15.97 -4.30 0.73
N LEU A 188 -14.90 -3.66 0.30
CA LEU A 188 -14.64 -2.23 0.53
C LEU A 188 -15.30 -1.42 -0.57
N LYS A 189 -16.13 -0.44 -0.21
CA LYS A 189 -16.92 0.35 -1.15
C LYS A 189 -16.15 1.53 -1.72
N ALA A 190 -16.40 1.84 -2.99
CA ALA A 190 -15.90 3.04 -3.66
C ALA A 190 -16.82 4.25 -3.38
N ASP A 191 -16.96 4.60 -2.11
CA ASP A 191 -17.83 5.66 -1.60
C ASP A 191 -17.06 6.84 -0.98
N GLY A 192 -15.75 6.88 -1.17
CA GLY A 192 -14.86 7.88 -0.58
C GLY A 192 -14.27 7.48 0.76
N SER A 193 -14.75 6.40 1.36
CA SER A 193 -14.26 5.95 2.66
C SER A 193 -12.80 5.52 2.64
N ALA A 194 -12.05 5.95 3.63
CA ALA A 194 -10.72 5.44 3.91
C ALA A 194 -10.79 4.24 4.86
N TYR A 195 -10.06 3.19 4.54
CA TYR A 195 -9.99 1.99 5.36
C TYR A 195 -8.57 1.71 5.82
N PHE A 196 -8.37 1.54 7.13
CA PHE A 196 -7.21 0.84 7.64
C PHE A 196 -7.34 -0.64 7.30
N ILE A 197 -6.29 -1.26 6.78
CA ILE A 197 -6.19 -2.70 6.56
C ILE A 197 -4.98 -3.28 7.27
N ASN A 198 -5.17 -4.37 8.00
CA ASN A 198 -4.12 -4.99 8.82
C ASN A 198 -3.28 -5.97 8.01
N ILE A 199 -2.37 -5.44 7.21
CA ILE A 199 -1.50 -6.20 6.31
C ILE A 199 -0.49 -7.13 7.03
N GLY A 200 -0.39 -7.05 8.34
CA GLY A 200 0.37 -7.99 9.16
C GLY A 200 -0.27 -9.37 9.27
N TYR A 201 -1.56 -9.51 8.96
CA TYR A 201 -2.18 -10.81 8.72
C TYR A 201 -1.96 -11.25 7.28
N LYS A 202 -2.04 -12.56 7.04
CA LYS A 202 -2.12 -13.08 5.67
C LYS A 202 -3.37 -12.48 5.02
N HIS A 203 -3.20 -11.94 3.81
CA HIS A 203 -4.30 -11.28 3.10
C HIS A 203 -4.17 -11.46 1.59
N ALA A 204 -5.29 -11.29 0.90
CA ALA A 204 -5.41 -11.42 -0.55
C ALA A 204 -6.50 -10.46 -1.07
N VAL A 205 -6.50 -10.21 -2.38
CA VAL A 205 -7.61 -9.57 -3.08
C VAL A 205 -8.07 -10.50 -4.20
N GLU A 206 -9.32 -10.92 -4.14
CA GLU A 206 -9.98 -11.73 -5.15
C GLU A 206 -10.94 -10.83 -5.93
N HIS A 207 -10.65 -10.62 -7.19
CA HIS A 207 -11.43 -9.73 -8.02
C HIS A 207 -12.22 -10.52 -9.07
N ASN A 208 -13.51 -10.71 -8.80
CA ASN A 208 -14.46 -11.40 -9.67
C ASN A 208 -15.47 -10.42 -10.31
N GLY A 209 -15.17 -9.12 -10.28
CA GLY A 209 -16.00 -8.07 -10.86
C GLY A 209 -15.86 -7.95 -12.37
N SER A 210 -16.70 -7.13 -12.96
CA SER A 210 -16.77 -6.88 -14.42
C SER A 210 -15.90 -5.72 -14.88
N GLU A 211 -15.45 -4.86 -13.96
CA GLU A 211 -14.66 -3.65 -14.23
C GLU A 211 -13.30 -3.74 -13.51
N ASP A 212 -12.30 -3.01 -14.00
CA ASP A 212 -11.01 -2.92 -13.34
C ASP A 212 -11.15 -2.23 -11.98
N ARG A 213 -10.48 -2.78 -10.96
CA ARG A 213 -10.46 -2.17 -9.63
C ARG A 213 -9.35 -1.13 -9.55
N ILE A 214 -9.72 0.07 -9.17
CA ILE A 214 -8.76 1.15 -8.85
C ILE A 214 -8.89 1.50 -7.38
N ALA A 215 -7.74 1.68 -6.72
CA ALA A 215 -7.69 2.12 -5.33
C ALA A 215 -6.48 3.04 -5.09
N LEU A 216 -6.64 4.03 -4.23
CA LEU A 216 -5.53 4.77 -3.65
C LEU A 216 -5.03 4.00 -2.44
N LEU A 217 -3.72 3.74 -2.40
CA LEU A 217 -3.04 3.11 -1.28
C LEU A 217 -1.95 4.02 -0.75
N PHE A 218 -1.84 4.12 0.57
CA PHE A 218 -0.71 4.76 1.21
C PHE A 218 -0.41 4.13 2.57
N THR A 219 0.76 4.40 3.07
CA THR A 219 1.23 3.94 4.37
C THR A 219 1.41 5.13 5.29
N LEU A 220 0.96 5.02 6.52
CA LEU A 220 1.26 5.97 7.58
C LEU A 220 2.46 5.46 8.38
N LYS A 221 3.39 6.35 8.70
CA LYS A 221 4.62 6.03 9.42
C LYS A 221 4.41 5.81 10.92
N SER A 222 3.24 6.21 11.46
CA SER A 222 2.88 5.99 12.86
C SER A 222 1.43 5.50 12.99
N GLN A 223 1.01 5.16 14.21
CA GLN A 223 -0.30 4.57 14.50
C GLN A 223 -1.33 5.59 15.02
N GLU A 224 -0.98 6.87 15.08
CA GLU A 224 -1.80 7.92 15.69
C GLU A 224 -3.24 7.97 15.15
N ASP A 225 -3.41 7.65 13.88
CA ASP A 225 -4.72 7.67 13.22
C ASP A 225 -5.54 6.39 13.43
N VAL A 226 -4.95 5.34 13.99
CA VAL A 226 -5.61 4.04 14.18
C VAL A 226 -5.67 3.58 15.62
N GLU A 227 -5.07 4.30 16.56
CA GLU A 227 -5.06 3.93 17.99
C GLU A 227 -6.45 3.85 18.58
N ASN A 228 -7.39 4.69 18.15
CA ASN A 228 -8.77 4.69 18.61
C ASN A 228 -9.56 3.43 18.21
N TYR A 229 -9.07 2.68 17.22
CA TYR A 229 -9.66 1.43 16.75
C TYR A 229 -9.08 0.19 17.45
N ALA A 230 -8.19 0.40 18.42
CA ALA A 230 -7.59 -0.71 19.16
C ALA A 230 -8.65 -1.60 19.81
N ILE A 231 -8.50 -2.92 19.65
CA ILE A 231 -9.38 -3.91 20.26
C ILE A 231 -9.18 -3.84 21.78
N ARG A 232 -10.24 -3.42 22.49
CA ARG A 232 -10.22 -3.45 23.95
C ARG A 232 -10.19 -4.92 24.39
N LYS A 233 -9.16 -5.31 25.14
CA LYS A 233 -9.15 -6.61 25.81
C LYS A 233 -10.20 -6.51 26.91
N GLU A 234 -11.22 -7.33 26.83
CA GLU A 234 -12.09 -7.55 27.96
C GLU A 234 -11.22 -8.11 29.10
N THR A 235 -11.14 -7.34 30.18
CA THR A 235 -10.41 -7.71 31.41
C THR A 235 -11.21 -8.70 32.23
#